data_d5365a89bd4761e5a6c9b3a34d0d76a7
#
_entry.id   d5365a89bd4761e5a6c9b3a34d0d76a7
#
_cell.length_a   1.000
_cell.length_b   1.000
_cell.length_c   1.000
_cell.angle_alpha   90.00
_cell.angle_beta   90.00
_cell.angle_gamma   90.00
#
_symmetry.space_group_name_H-M   'P 1'
#
loop_
_entity.id
_entity.type
_entity.pdbx_description
1 polymer ?
#
loop_
_entity_poly.entity_id
_entity_poly.type
_entity_poly.pdbx_seq_one_letter_code
_entity_poly.pdbx_strand_id
1 'polypeptide(L)'
;MGALGAVVYREGRIRATNVMFIFWDLIYPLAYLLVFGVGLNSTVQFSAGPMAADYNVFFLASVLGMASFGIASNTAWSFFLDRDNGIYFEMQTYPINRAQYLVGKVIFNIVIALVQAAITLGLAQALLGVDVQWAMSPLIAVMVVVGTAGWFFFYAIFAVLIRRNDAFNTVTSVFYFVFLFASSMFYPLDPLPAPFRAVAYANPITWQVDVLRYATTGLGNPSLLPLQLVGFGIFTVAAFAGALAALRRDL
;
A
#
# COMPACT_ATOMS: atom_id res chain seq x y z
N MET A 1 8.37 27.51 9.22
CA MET A 1 8.21 26.10 8.84
C MET A 1 9.41 25.68 8.02
N GLY A 2 10.00 24.51 8.27
CA GLY A 2 11.07 24.00 7.39
C GLY A 2 10.48 23.54 6.05
N ALA A 3 11.33 23.40 5.02
CA ALA A 3 10.94 23.01 3.66
C ALA A 3 10.04 21.75 3.61
N LEU A 4 10.41 20.70 4.34
CA LEU A 4 9.62 19.48 4.46
C LEU A 4 8.21 19.76 5.03
N GLY A 5 8.12 20.58 6.09
CA GLY A 5 6.84 20.92 6.73
C GLY A 5 5.90 21.68 5.80
N ALA A 6 6.43 22.51 4.90
CA ALA A 6 5.63 23.22 3.89
C ALA A 6 5.01 22.25 2.88
N VAL A 7 5.75 21.21 2.42
CA VAL A 7 5.23 20.18 1.53
C VAL A 7 4.14 19.35 2.23
N VAL A 8 4.39 18.90 3.46
CA VAL A 8 3.39 18.13 4.24
C VAL A 8 2.11 18.93 4.46
N TYR A 9 2.25 20.22 4.82
CA TYR A 9 1.10 21.12 4.99
C TYR A 9 0.29 21.27 3.70
N ARG A 10 0.98 21.46 2.56
CA ARG A 10 0.33 21.54 1.25
C ARG A 10 -0.46 20.29 0.92
N GLU A 11 0.14 19.08 1.12
CA GLU A 11 -0.55 17.81 0.89
C GLU A 11 -1.79 17.68 1.78
N GLY A 12 -1.67 18.06 3.06
CA GLY A 12 -2.81 18.08 3.98
C GLY A 12 -3.93 18.99 3.49
N ARG A 13 -3.62 20.17 2.98
CA ARG A 13 -4.60 21.11 2.43
C ARG A 13 -5.28 20.54 1.17
N ILE A 14 -4.52 19.95 0.24
CA ILE A 14 -5.07 19.31 -0.97
C ILE A 14 -6.06 18.23 -0.59
N ARG A 15 -5.71 17.37 0.37
CA ARG A 15 -6.59 16.29 0.82
C ARG A 15 -7.81 16.81 1.57
N ALA A 16 -7.66 17.81 2.46
CA ALA A 16 -8.76 18.39 3.20
C ALA A 16 -9.77 19.13 2.31
N THR A 17 -9.32 19.72 1.22
CA THR A 17 -10.22 20.39 0.24
C THR A 17 -10.84 19.42 -0.75
N ASN A 18 -10.26 18.23 -0.94
CA ASN A 18 -10.79 17.21 -1.83
C ASN A 18 -11.23 15.95 -1.05
N VAL A 19 -12.31 16.09 -0.31
CA VAL A 19 -12.89 15.03 0.55
C VAL A 19 -13.16 13.72 -0.22
N MET A 20 -13.38 13.81 -1.55
CA MET A 20 -13.63 12.64 -2.39
C MET A 20 -12.45 11.65 -2.39
N PHE A 21 -11.19 12.15 -2.35
CA PHE A 21 -10.03 11.26 -2.22
C PHE A 21 -10.04 10.48 -0.89
N ILE A 22 -10.30 11.19 0.23
CA ILE A 22 -10.39 10.54 1.56
C ILE A 22 -11.53 9.52 1.57
N PHE A 23 -12.66 9.87 0.99
CA PHE A 23 -13.81 8.98 0.88
C PHE A 23 -13.44 7.67 0.15
N TRP A 24 -12.84 7.76 -1.03
CA TRP A 24 -12.45 6.58 -1.79
C TRP A 24 -11.33 5.79 -1.12
N ASP A 25 -10.34 6.45 -0.50
CA ASP A 25 -9.25 5.79 0.24
C ASP A 25 -9.78 4.99 1.45
N LEU A 26 -10.89 5.42 2.07
CA LEU A 26 -11.52 4.72 3.19
C LEU A 26 -12.55 3.67 2.73
N ILE A 27 -13.49 4.08 1.87
CA ILE A 27 -14.66 3.25 1.52
C ILE A 27 -14.26 2.06 0.64
N TYR A 28 -13.33 2.24 -0.30
CA TYR A 28 -12.97 1.19 -1.23
C TYR A 28 -12.41 -0.07 -0.55
N PRO A 29 -11.40 0.00 0.34
CA PRO A 29 -10.93 -1.19 1.05
C PRO A 29 -11.97 -1.79 2.01
N LEU A 30 -12.79 -0.94 2.65
CA LEU A 30 -13.86 -1.41 3.53
C LEU A 30 -14.96 -2.13 2.76
N ALA A 31 -15.33 -1.63 1.58
CA ALA A 31 -16.29 -2.33 0.72
C ALA A 31 -15.76 -3.71 0.30
N TYR A 32 -14.46 -3.82 -0.02
CA TYR A 32 -13.86 -5.11 -0.28
C TYR A 32 -13.91 -6.04 0.94
N LEU A 33 -13.58 -5.54 2.14
CA LEU A 33 -13.67 -6.32 3.37
C LEU A 33 -15.09 -6.88 3.59
N LEU A 34 -16.10 -6.02 3.43
CA LEU A 34 -17.50 -6.42 3.66
C LEU A 34 -18.00 -7.35 2.56
N VAL A 35 -17.79 -7.02 1.28
CA VAL A 35 -18.29 -7.80 0.16
C VAL A 35 -17.62 -9.18 0.09
N PHE A 36 -16.29 -9.21 0.14
CA PHE A 36 -15.55 -10.47 0.07
C PHE A 36 -15.56 -11.21 1.41
N GLY A 37 -15.44 -10.49 2.53
CA GLY A 37 -15.49 -11.07 3.84
C GLY A 37 -16.82 -11.76 4.11
N VAL A 38 -17.94 -11.05 3.96
CA VAL A 38 -19.27 -11.63 4.18
C VAL A 38 -19.66 -12.60 3.06
N GLY A 39 -19.40 -12.21 1.79
CA GLY A 39 -19.83 -12.98 0.62
C GLY A 39 -19.09 -14.31 0.45
N LEU A 40 -17.79 -14.35 0.69
CA LEU A 40 -17.00 -15.58 0.53
C LEU A 40 -16.88 -16.41 1.81
N ASN A 41 -17.05 -15.81 2.99
CA ASN A 41 -16.91 -16.53 4.26
C ASN A 41 -17.87 -17.74 4.36
N SER A 42 -19.06 -17.64 3.74
CA SER A 42 -20.04 -18.73 3.71
C SER A 42 -19.69 -19.85 2.71
N THR A 43 -18.83 -19.56 1.72
CA THR A 43 -18.54 -20.46 0.59
C THR A 43 -17.11 -21.01 0.62
N VAL A 44 -16.16 -20.24 1.17
CA VAL A 44 -14.74 -20.58 1.19
C VAL A 44 -14.30 -20.84 2.63
N GLN A 45 -14.12 -22.10 2.98
CA GLN A 45 -13.47 -22.50 4.23
C GLN A 45 -12.12 -23.11 3.91
N PHE A 46 -11.07 -22.50 4.45
CA PHE A 46 -9.73 -23.10 4.36
C PHE A 46 -9.60 -24.20 5.41
N SER A 47 -9.85 -25.46 4.98
CA SER A 47 -10.05 -26.61 5.88
C SER A 47 -8.76 -27.29 6.34
N ALA A 48 -7.56 -26.88 5.88
CA ALA A 48 -6.32 -27.59 6.18
C ALA A 48 -5.08 -26.69 6.20
N GLY A 49 -4.13 -27.02 7.10
CA GLY A 49 -2.80 -26.39 7.18
C GLY A 49 -2.75 -25.11 8.03
N PRO A 50 -1.65 -24.38 7.96
CA PRO A 50 -1.42 -23.15 8.75
C PRO A 50 -2.40 -22.00 8.44
N MET A 51 -3.24 -22.16 7.43
CA MET A 51 -4.25 -21.19 6.96
C MET A 51 -5.68 -21.67 7.22
N ALA A 52 -5.89 -22.70 8.07
CA ALA A 52 -7.23 -23.13 8.48
C ALA A 52 -7.90 -22.02 9.30
N ALA A 53 -8.66 -21.18 8.64
CA ALA A 53 -9.37 -20.05 9.25
C ALA A 53 -10.55 -19.62 8.38
N ASP A 54 -11.43 -18.83 8.99
CA ASP A 54 -12.48 -18.14 8.25
C ASP A 54 -11.87 -17.18 7.23
N TYR A 55 -12.52 -17.01 6.08
CA TYR A 55 -12.03 -16.12 5.03
C TYR A 55 -11.84 -14.67 5.51
N ASN A 56 -12.67 -14.20 6.44
CA ASN A 56 -12.55 -12.88 7.05
C ASN A 56 -11.19 -12.66 7.73
N VAL A 57 -10.73 -13.67 8.48
CA VAL A 57 -9.46 -13.67 9.21
C VAL A 57 -8.29 -13.65 8.22
N PHE A 58 -8.38 -14.44 7.16
CA PHE A 58 -7.38 -14.48 6.08
C PHE A 58 -7.32 -13.15 5.31
N PHE A 59 -8.48 -12.60 4.95
CA PHE A 59 -8.58 -11.47 4.02
C PHE A 59 -8.33 -10.11 4.68
N LEU A 60 -8.45 -9.98 6.01
CA LEU A 60 -8.23 -8.74 6.74
C LEU A 60 -6.88 -8.07 6.42
N ALA A 61 -5.80 -8.84 6.46
CA ALA A 61 -4.46 -8.34 6.13
C ALA A 61 -4.35 -7.86 4.68
N SER A 62 -5.05 -8.55 3.79
CA SER A 62 -5.09 -8.20 2.37
C SER A 62 -5.74 -6.83 2.15
N VAL A 63 -6.79 -6.52 2.90
CA VAL A 63 -7.45 -5.20 2.86
C VAL A 63 -6.51 -4.08 3.34
N LEU A 64 -5.70 -4.32 4.37
CA LEU A 64 -4.68 -3.37 4.83
C LEU A 64 -3.59 -3.14 3.77
N GLY A 65 -3.12 -4.22 3.14
CA GLY A 65 -2.17 -4.15 2.02
C GLY A 65 -2.73 -3.38 0.82
N MET A 66 -3.98 -3.69 0.44
CA MET A 66 -4.71 -3.03 -0.65
C MET A 66 -4.89 -1.52 -0.37
N ALA A 67 -5.21 -1.15 0.87
CA ALA A 67 -5.34 0.24 1.28
C ALA A 67 -4.03 1.01 1.13
N SER A 68 -2.93 0.46 1.67
CA SER A 68 -1.59 1.05 1.53
C SER A 68 -1.21 1.26 0.06
N PHE A 69 -1.46 0.24 -0.77
CA PHE A 69 -1.18 0.25 -2.21
C PHE A 69 -2.04 1.27 -2.97
N GLY A 70 -3.34 1.34 -2.67
CA GLY A 70 -4.27 2.29 -3.28
C GLY A 70 -3.95 3.74 -2.93
N ILE A 71 -3.72 4.04 -1.64
CA ILE A 71 -3.33 5.38 -1.17
C ILE A 71 -2.01 5.82 -1.81
N ALA A 72 -1.04 4.90 -1.92
CA ALA A 72 0.24 5.15 -2.57
C ALA A 72 0.08 5.48 -4.06
N SER A 73 -0.77 4.73 -4.79
CA SER A 73 -1.08 4.97 -6.20
C SER A 73 -1.75 6.35 -6.40
N ASN A 74 -2.73 6.70 -5.57
CA ASN A 74 -3.39 8.00 -5.61
C ASN A 74 -2.42 9.15 -5.31
N THR A 75 -1.48 8.93 -4.38
CA THR A 75 -0.42 9.91 -4.06
C THR A 75 0.52 10.11 -5.24
N ALA A 76 0.88 9.03 -5.93
CA ALA A 76 1.75 9.11 -7.11
C ALA A 76 1.03 9.78 -8.30
N TRP A 77 -0.28 9.56 -8.44
CA TRP A 77 -1.06 10.29 -9.43
C TRP A 77 -1.11 11.80 -9.13
N SER A 78 -1.30 12.18 -7.87
CA SER A 78 -1.18 13.58 -7.44
C SER A 78 0.21 14.15 -7.72
N PHE A 79 1.27 13.36 -7.57
CA PHE A 79 2.63 13.76 -7.95
C PHE A 79 2.80 13.91 -9.46
N PHE A 80 2.22 13.00 -10.24
CA PHE A 80 2.18 13.12 -11.70
C PHE A 80 1.53 14.46 -12.12
N LEU A 81 0.38 14.81 -11.54
CA LEU A 81 -0.32 16.07 -11.82
C LEU A 81 0.51 17.30 -11.41
N ASP A 82 1.23 17.26 -10.28
CA ASP A 82 2.10 18.35 -9.87
C ASP A 82 3.21 18.61 -10.93
N ARG A 83 3.72 17.55 -11.57
CA ARG A 83 4.69 17.70 -12.64
C ARG A 83 4.06 18.19 -13.95
N ASP A 84 2.95 17.59 -14.34
CA ASP A 84 2.25 17.92 -15.57
C ASP A 84 1.80 19.39 -15.61
N ASN A 85 1.35 19.91 -14.45
CA ASN A 85 0.93 21.30 -14.28
C ASN A 85 2.10 22.27 -13.96
N GLY A 86 3.35 21.82 -13.95
CA GLY A 86 4.51 22.66 -13.68
C GLY A 86 4.75 23.00 -12.20
N ILE A 87 3.84 22.61 -11.29
CA ILE A 87 3.92 22.94 -9.85
C ILE A 87 5.19 22.35 -9.22
N TYR A 88 5.58 21.13 -9.64
CA TYR A 88 6.82 20.50 -9.17
C TYR A 88 8.05 21.38 -9.50
N PHE A 89 8.13 21.94 -10.69
CA PHE A 89 9.25 22.78 -11.13
C PHE A 89 9.25 24.12 -10.41
N GLU A 90 8.08 24.72 -10.20
CA GLU A 90 7.94 25.92 -9.36
C GLU A 90 8.45 25.66 -7.93
N MET A 91 8.08 24.53 -7.31
CA MET A 91 8.56 24.19 -5.97
C MET A 91 10.07 23.97 -5.89
N GLN A 92 10.75 23.62 -6.99
CA GLN A 92 12.21 23.50 -7.04
C GLN A 92 12.92 24.87 -7.05
N THR A 93 12.22 26.01 -7.26
CA THR A 93 12.79 27.36 -7.10
C THR A 93 12.96 27.75 -5.63
N TYR A 94 12.28 27.06 -4.71
CA TYR A 94 12.46 27.21 -3.27
C TYR A 94 13.57 26.27 -2.74
N PRO A 95 14.11 26.51 -1.53
CA PRO A 95 15.18 25.69 -0.95
C PRO A 95 14.64 24.31 -0.48
N ILE A 96 14.03 23.55 -1.39
CA ILE A 96 13.47 22.22 -1.18
C ILE A 96 14.23 21.24 -2.07
N ASN A 97 14.87 20.23 -1.48
CA ASN A 97 15.49 19.19 -2.30
C ASN A 97 14.46 18.11 -2.72
N ARG A 98 14.80 17.35 -3.77
CA ARG A 98 13.92 16.32 -4.37
C ARG A 98 13.49 15.24 -3.38
N ALA A 99 14.40 14.84 -2.48
CA ALA A 99 14.09 13.85 -1.45
C ALA A 99 13.08 14.42 -0.44
N GLN A 100 13.26 15.67 0.01
CA GLN A 100 12.31 16.35 0.89
C GLN A 100 10.92 16.49 0.26
N TYR A 101 10.86 16.74 -1.06
CA TYR A 101 9.60 16.82 -1.78
C TYR A 101 8.89 15.45 -1.80
N LEU A 102 9.57 14.37 -2.23
CA LEU A 102 9.00 13.02 -2.26
C LEU A 102 8.56 12.56 -0.86
N VAL A 103 9.42 12.73 0.14
CA VAL A 103 9.11 12.32 1.52
C VAL A 103 7.96 13.18 2.08
N GLY A 104 7.99 14.49 1.86
CA GLY A 104 6.91 15.38 2.30
C GLY A 104 5.55 15.00 1.70
N LYS A 105 5.55 14.57 0.44
CA LYS A 105 4.33 14.17 -0.26
C LYS A 105 3.71 12.90 0.33
N VAL A 106 4.50 11.94 0.76
CA VAL A 106 4.00 10.68 1.31
C VAL A 106 3.64 10.74 2.80
N ILE A 107 4.27 11.62 3.59
CA ILE A 107 4.07 11.66 5.05
C ILE A 107 2.59 11.84 5.43
N PHE A 108 1.89 12.81 4.83
CA PHE A 108 0.48 13.03 5.14
C PHE A 108 -0.39 11.84 4.74
N ASN A 109 -0.08 11.20 3.60
CA ASN A 109 -0.80 10.04 3.10
C ASN A 109 -0.55 8.77 3.95
N ILE A 110 0.61 8.67 4.59
CA ILE A 110 0.90 7.64 5.62
C ILE A 110 -0.05 7.81 6.82
N VAL A 111 -0.30 9.06 7.26
CA VAL A 111 -1.26 9.30 8.35
C VAL A 111 -2.66 8.83 7.96
N ILE A 112 -3.10 9.11 6.72
CA ILE A 112 -4.38 8.61 6.20
C ILE A 112 -4.39 7.08 6.18
N ALA A 113 -3.32 6.43 5.74
CA ALA A 113 -3.21 4.98 5.70
C ALA A 113 -3.28 4.35 7.11
N LEU A 114 -2.65 4.98 8.11
CA LEU A 114 -2.72 4.53 9.50
C LEU A 114 -4.13 4.67 10.08
N VAL A 115 -4.81 5.79 9.82
CA VAL A 115 -6.20 6.01 10.25
C VAL A 115 -7.12 4.98 9.58
N GLN A 116 -6.96 4.76 8.28
CA GLN A 116 -7.72 3.77 7.53
C GLN A 116 -7.47 2.35 8.08
N ALA A 117 -6.22 1.99 8.39
CA ALA A 117 -5.88 0.71 8.97
C ALA A 117 -6.55 0.52 10.36
N ALA A 118 -6.51 1.54 11.21
CA ALA A 118 -7.16 1.49 12.52
C ALA A 118 -8.69 1.32 12.40
N ILE A 119 -9.33 2.04 11.49
CA ILE A 119 -10.77 1.90 11.21
C ILE A 119 -11.08 0.48 10.69
N THR A 120 -10.28 -0.04 9.76
CA THR A 120 -10.48 -1.39 9.20
C THR A 120 -10.34 -2.47 10.26
N LEU A 121 -9.32 -2.40 11.12
CA LEU A 121 -9.11 -3.35 12.22
C LEU A 121 -10.28 -3.29 13.23
N GLY A 122 -10.70 -2.07 13.60
CA GLY A 122 -11.82 -1.88 14.50
C GLY A 122 -13.15 -2.43 13.94
N LEU A 123 -13.43 -2.19 12.68
CA LEU A 123 -14.63 -2.71 12.00
C LEU A 123 -14.57 -4.23 11.81
N ALA A 124 -13.40 -4.79 11.47
CA ALA A 124 -13.24 -6.24 11.36
C ALA A 124 -13.51 -6.94 12.70
N GLN A 125 -13.02 -6.39 13.80
CA GLN A 125 -13.30 -6.92 15.13
C GLN A 125 -14.77 -6.74 15.52
N ALA A 126 -15.34 -5.55 15.31
CA ALA A 126 -16.70 -5.23 15.78
C ALA A 126 -17.80 -5.90 14.97
N LEU A 127 -17.64 -5.99 13.62
CA LEU A 127 -18.68 -6.47 12.72
C LEU A 127 -18.48 -7.91 12.25
N LEU A 128 -17.23 -8.35 12.09
CA LEU A 128 -16.91 -9.67 11.57
C LEU A 128 -16.39 -10.64 12.65
N GLY A 129 -16.24 -10.18 13.90
CA GLY A 129 -15.80 -11.01 15.02
C GLY A 129 -14.34 -11.49 14.89
N VAL A 130 -13.52 -10.83 14.08
CA VAL A 130 -12.10 -11.20 13.91
C VAL A 130 -11.33 -10.84 15.18
N ASP A 131 -10.63 -11.82 15.76
CA ASP A 131 -9.76 -11.58 16.90
C ASP A 131 -8.42 -10.96 16.45
N VAL A 132 -8.30 -9.65 16.66
CA VAL A 132 -7.12 -8.88 16.22
C VAL A 132 -6.06 -8.91 17.31
N GLN A 133 -4.82 -9.26 16.93
CA GLN A 133 -3.66 -9.29 17.83
C GLN A 133 -3.13 -7.86 18.11
N TRP A 134 -3.79 -7.10 18.97
CA TRP A 134 -3.40 -5.72 19.30
C TRP A 134 -1.99 -5.58 19.87
N ALA A 135 -1.44 -6.63 20.47
CA ALA A 135 -0.04 -6.65 20.93
C ALA A 135 0.97 -6.44 19.77
N MET A 136 0.59 -6.81 18.55
CA MET A 136 1.41 -6.63 17.35
C MET A 136 1.09 -5.32 16.60
N SER A 137 0.30 -4.42 17.16
CA SER A 137 -0.04 -3.12 16.51
C SER A 137 1.18 -2.29 16.08
N PRO A 138 2.35 -2.30 16.78
CA PRO A 138 3.53 -1.61 16.27
C PRO A 138 4.04 -2.18 14.95
N LEU A 139 4.02 -3.52 14.80
CA LEU A 139 4.43 -4.15 13.54
C LEU A 139 3.44 -3.86 12.42
N ILE A 140 2.14 -3.87 12.70
CA ILE A 140 1.10 -3.47 11.75
C ILE A 140 1.35 -2.03 11.29
N ALA A 141 1.56 -1.10 12.23
CA ALA A 141 1.82 0.30 11.90
C ALA A 141 3.08 0.48 11.05
N VAL A 142 4.19 -0.19 11.40
CA VAL A 142 5.42 -0.17 10.61
C VAL A 142 5.18 -0.68 9.20
N MET A 143 4.46 -1.79 9.02
CA MET A 143 4.18 -2.34 7.70
C MET A 143 3.24 -1.45 6.87
N VAL A 144 2.29 -0.76 7.48
CA VAL A 144 1.45 0.23 6.80
C VAL A 144 2.28 1.43 6.35
N VAL A 145 3.16 1.94 7.23
CA VAL A 145 4.06 3.09 6.93
C VAL A 145 5.01 2.74 5.78
N VAL A 146 5.76 1.64 5.94
CA VAL A 146 6.75 1.20 4.93
C VAL A 146 6.06 0.77 3.64
N GLY A 147 4.88 0.13 3.75
CA GLY A 147 4.04 -0.26 2.62
C GLY A 147 3.59 0.94 1.78
N THR A 148 2.98 1.92 2.43
CA THR A 148 2.51 3.14 1.73
C THR A 148 3.68 3.90 1.11
N ALA A 149 4.81 4.03 1.81
CA ALA A 149 5.99 4.71 1.30
C ALA A 149 6.63 3.95 0.12
N GLY A 150 6.84 2.63 0.25
CA GLY A 150 7.46 1.80 -0.78
C GLY A 150 6.68 1.82 -2.08
N TRP A 151 5.37 1.63 -2.01
CA TRP A 151 4.50 1.68 -3.19
C TRP A 151 4.41 3.07 -3.79
N PHE A 152 4.38 4.12 -2.98
CA PHE A 152 4.44 5.49 -3.50
C PHE A 152 5.73 5.72 -4.28
N PHE A 153 6.89 5.37 -3.74
CA PHE A 153 8.18 5.56 -4.42
C PHE A 153 8.26 4.72 -5.71
N PHE A 154 7.73 3.50 -5.70
CA PHE A 154 7.65 2.67 -6.89
C PHE A 154 6.82 3.36 -7.99
N TYR A 155 5.62 3.81 -7.68
CA TYR A 155 4.78 4.52 -8.66
C TYR A 155 5.34 5.89 -9.05
N ALA A 156 6.06 6.56 -8.16
CA ALA A 156 6.71 7.84 -8.44
C ALA A 156 7.76 7.72 -9.57
N ILE A 157 8.41 6.56 -9.72
CA ILE A 157 9.30 6.31 -10.87
C ILE A 157 8.53 6.49 -12.19
N PHE A 158 7.36 5.88 -12.29
CA PHE A 158 6.52 5.97 -13.49
C PHE A 158 5.91 7.36 -13.65
N ALA A 159 5.54 8.03 -12.55
CA ALA A 159 5.07 9.41 -12.57
C ALA A 159 6.13 10.38 -13.11
N VAL A 160 7.42 10.04 -13.00
CA VAL A 160 8.52 10.81 -13.59
C VAL A 160 8.75 10.45 -15.06
N LEU A 161 8.73 9.16 -15.39
CA LEU A 161 9.11 8.67 -16.72
C LEU A 161 8.01 8.85 -17.78
N ILE A 162 6.75 8.80 -17.35
CA ILE A 162 5.59 8.89 -18.24
C ILE A 162 5.11 10.34 -18.30
N ARG A 163 4.89 10.86 -19.53
CA ARG A 163 4.46 12.25 -19.76
C ARG A 163 2.97 12.39 -20.06
N ARG A 164 2.30 11.31 -20.47
CA ARG A 164 0.89 11.34 -20.84
C ARG A 164 0.03 10.76 -19.71
N ASN A 165 -1.02 11.47 -19.30
CA ASN A 165 -1.91 11.07 -18.22
C ASN A 165 -2.60 9.72 -18.48
N ASP A 166 -3.11 9.49 -19.69
CA ASP A 166 -3.72 8.23 -20.09
C ASP A 166 -2.75 7.05 -20.01
N ALA A 167 -1.49 7.25 -20.45
CA ALA A 167 -0.46 6.22 -20.36
C ALA A 167 -0.07 5.93 -18.91
N PHE A 168 0.05 6.96 -18.06
CA PHE A 168 0.33 6.77 -16.64
C PHE A 168 -0.78 5.98 -15.95
N ASN A 169 -2.05 6.36 -16.17
CA ASN A 169 -3.20 5.65 -15.59
C ASN A 169 -3.30 4.21 -16.09
N THR A 170 -3.02 3.96 -17.36
CA THR A 170 -3.01 2.59 -17.91
C THR A 170 -1.93 1.73 -17.26
N VAL A 171 -0.69 2.23 -17.20
CA VAL A 171 0.44 1.49 -16.62
C VAL A 171 0.21 1.22 -15.14
N THR A 172 -0.23 2.21 -14.37
CA THR A 172 -0.50 2.03 -12.93
C THR A 172 -1.65 1.07 -12.68
N SER A 173 -2.71 1.09 -13.51
CA SER A 173 -3.83 0.14 -13.41
C SER A 173 -3.41 -1.29 -13.74
N VAL A 174 -2.57 -1.49 -14.75
CA VAL A 174 -2.02 -2.82 -15.08
C VAL A 174 -1.17 -3.35 -13.94
N PHE A 175 -0.26 -2.53 -13.40
CA PHE A 175 0.53 -2.93 -12.24
C PHE A 175 -0.34 -3.22 -11.02
N TYR A 176 -1.35 -2.39 -10.76
CA TYR A 176 -2.30 -2.61 -9.67
C TYR A 176 -2.94 -4.00 -9.79
N PHE A 177 -3.50 -4.31 -10.96
CA PHE A 177 -4.14 -5.60 -11.23
C PHE A 177 -3.15 -6.78 -11.08
N VAL A 178 -1.99 -6.69 -11.74
CA VAL A 178 -1.00 -7.78 -11.72
C VAL A 178 -0.48 -8.03 -10.31
N PHE A 179 -0.11 -6.98 -9.58
CA PHE A 179 0.40 -7.13 -8.21
C PHE A 179 -0.66 -7.70 -7.26
N LEU A 180 -1.92 -7.27 -7.37
CA LEU A 180 -2.97 -7.80 -6.51
C LEU A 180 -3.25 -9.27 -6.78
N PHE A 181 -3.48 -9.63 -8.03
CA PHE A 181 -3.90 -10.99 -8.38
C PHE A 181 -2.75 -12.01 -8.41
N ALA A 182 -1.53 -11.59 -8.70
CA ALA A 182 -0.36 -12.47 -8.62
C ALA A 182 0.30 -12.43 -7.22
N SER A 183 -0.50 -12.50 -6.15
CA SER A 183 -0.05 -12.41 -4.76
C SER A 183 -0.84 -13.32 -3.83
N SER A 184 -0.44 -13.38 -2.55
CA SER A 184 -1.17 -14.08 -1.48
C SER A 184 -2.41 -13.33 -0.97
N MET A 185 -2.86 -12.29 -1.67
CA MET A 185 -3.90 -11.39 -1.20
C MET A 185 -5.29 -12.05 -1.14
N PHE A 186 -5.69 -12.75 -2.20
CA PHE A 186 -7.04 -13.30 -2.34
C PHE A 186 -7.12 -14.80 -2.05
N TYR A 187 -6.00 -15.51 -2.09
CA TYR A 187 -5.94 -16.96 -1.92
C TYR A 187 -4.60 -17.41 -1.34
N PRO A 188 -4.57 -18.54 -0.62
CA PRO A 188 -3.32 -19.14 -0.17
C PRO A 188 -2.50 -19.64 -1.35
N LEU A 189 -1.16 -19.54 -1.26
CA LEU A 189 -0.27 -19.88 -2.38
C LEU A 189 0.06 -21.36 -2.47
N ASP A 190 -0.09 -22.12 -1.38
CA ASP A 190 0.32 -23.53 -1.31
C ASP A 190 -0.36 -24.43 -2.37
N PRO A 191 -1.68 -24.27 -2.67
CA PRO A 191 -2.35 -25.07 -3.69
C PRO A 191 -1.97 -24.73 -5.13
N LEU A 192 -1.25 -23.63 -5.37
CA LEU A 192 -0.93 -23.18 -6.72
C LEU A 192 0.14 -24.05 -7.41
N PRO A 193 0.07 -24.24 -8.74
CA PRO A 193 1.16 -24.82 -9.51
C PRO A 193 2.48 -24.03 -9.32
N ALA A 194 3.60 -24.77 -9.32
CA ALA A 194 4.94 -24.21 -8.99
C ALA A 194 5.30 -22.90 -9.72
N PRO A 195 5.05 -22.73 -11.03
CA PRO A 195 5.39 -21.47 -11.71
C PRO A 195 4.61 -20.25 -11.16
N PHE A 196 3.31 -20.41 -10.93
CA PHE A 196 2.47 -19.33 -10.38
C PHE A 196 2.83 -19.00 -8.94
N ARG A 197 3.11 -20.02 -8.14
CA ARG A 197 3.57 -19.88 -6.76
C ARG A 197 4.90 -19.13 -6.69
N ALA A 198 5.86 -19.43 -7.58
CA ALA A 198 7.13 -18.71 -7.64
C ALA A 198 6.96 -17.21 -7.95
N VAL A 199 6.09 -16.87 -8.90
CA VAL A 199 5.76 -15.47 -9.22
C VAL A 199 5.11 -14.76 -8.03
N ALA A 200 4.18 -15.43 -7.36
CA ALA A 200 3.49 -14.85 -6.21
C ALA A 200 4.44 -14.64 -5.02
N TYR A 201 5.37 -15.55 -4.75
CA TYR A 201 6.39 -15.36 -3.70
C TYR A 201 7.42 -14.27 -4.04
N ALA A 202 7.71 -14.02 -5.32
CA ALA A 202 8.57 -12.93 -5.75
C ALA A 202 7.88 -11.54 -5.68
N ASN A 203 6.57 -11.52 -5.51
CA ASN A 203 5.77 -10.30 -5.51
C ASN A 203 5.89 -9.56 -4.16
N PRO A 204 6.32 -8.28 -4.14
CA PRO A 204 6.46 -7.51 -2.89
C PRO A 204 5.14 -7.35 -2.11
N ILE A 205 3.98 -7.35 -2.77
CA ILE A 205 2.67 -7.33 -2.07
C ILE A 205 2.50 -8.58 -1.21
N THR A 206 2.93 -9.75 -1.67
CA THR A 206 2.90 -10.98 -0.88
C THR A 206 3.68 -10.80 0.43
N TRP A 207 4.88 -10.24 0.36
CA TRP A 207 5.70 -10.01 1.56
C TRP A 207 5.00 -9.07 2.55
N GLN A 208 4.43 -7.96 2.06
CA GLN A 208 3.68 -7.01 2.89
C GLN A 208 2.46 -7.66 3.54
N VAL A 209 1.64 -8.36 2.75
CA VAL A 209 0.40 -8.96 3.20
C VAL A 209 0.64 -10.11 4.17
N ASP A 210 1.64 -10.95 3.93
CA ASP A 210 1.94 -12.08 4.81
C ASP A 210 2.43 -11.59 6.19
N VAL A 211 3.27 -10.54 6.25
CA VAL A 211 3.67 -9.92 7.52
C VAL A 211 2.47 -9.29 8.22
N LEU A 212 1.61 -8.56 7.50
CA LEU A 212 0.37 -7.99 8.07
C LEU A 212 -0.55 -9.11 8.56
N ARG A 213 -0.68 -10.22 7.84
CA ARG A 213 -1.53 -11.36 8.22
C ARG A 213 -1.05 -11.99 9.52
N TYR A 214 0.25 -12.22 9.64
CA TYR A 214 0.81 -12.72 10.89
C TYR A 214 0.60 -11.71 12.04
N ALA A 215 0.85 -10.43 11.80
CA ALA A 215 0.72 -9.40 12.82
C ALA A 215 -0.74 -9.15 13.26
N THR A 216 -1.71 -9.30 12.35
CA THR A 216 -3.13 -9.06 12.66
C THR A 216 -3.82 -10.26 13.29
N THR A 217 -3.56 -11.47 12.80
CA THR A 217 -4.36 -12.66 13.14
C THR A 217 -3.52 -13.88 13.52
N GLY A 218 -2.18 -13.79 13.47
CA GLY A 218 -1.27 -14.91 13.75
C GLY A 218 -1.18 -15.94 12.62
N LEU A 219 -1.90 -15.73 11.51
CA LEU A 219 -1.86 -16.66 10.38
C LEU A 219 -0.59 -16.48 9.54
N GLY A 220 -0.02 -17.59 9.10
CA GLY A 220 1.14 -17.62 8.23
C GLY A 220 2.32 -18.35 8.83
N ASN A 221 3.48 -18.25 8.16
CA ASN A 221 4.70 -18.94 8.57
C ASN A 221 5.69 -17.95 9.24
N PRO A 222 5.89 -18.01 10.57
CA PRO A 222 6.76 -17.09 11.28
C PRO A 222 8.23 -17.16 10.83
N SER A 223 8.68 -18.29 10.28
CA SER A 223 10.08 -18.44 9.82
C SER A 223 10.40 -17.60 8.58
N LEU A 224 9.38 -17.21 7.79
CA LEU A 224 9.54 -16.37 6.59
C LEU A 224 9.49 -14.87 6.87
N LEU A 225 8.95 -14.47 8.04
CA LEU A 225 8.75 -13.05 8.37
C LEU A 225 10.03 -12.20 8.29
N PRO A 226 11.20 -12.62 8.83
CA PRO A 226 12.40 -11.81 8.71
C PRO A 226 12.81 -11.58 7.26
N LEU A 227 12.70 -12.61 6.41
CA LEU A 227 13.02 -12.52 4.99
C LEU A 227 12.06 -11.55 4.26
N GLN A 228 10.76 -11.64 4.56
CA GLN A 228 9.73 -10.78 3.94
C GLN A 228 9.87 -9.32 4.39
N LEU A 229 10.16 -9.08 5.68
CA LEU A 229 10.44 -7.74 6.22
C LEU A 229 11.67 -7.11 5.55
N VAL A 230 12.77 -7.84 5.50
CA VAL A 230 14.00 -7.37 4.86
C VAL A 230 13.80 -7.17 3.37
N GLY A 231 13.15 -8.12 2.69
CA GLY A 231 12.85 -8.04 1.26
C GLY A 231 12.00 -6.80 0.93
N PHE A 232 10.95 -6.55 1.71
CA PHE A 232 10.10 -5.37 1.50
C PHE A 232 10.83 -4.06 1.86
N GLY A 233 11.70 -4.07 2.88
CA GLY A 233 12.57 -2.96 3.21
C GLY A 233 13.54 -2.61 2.06
N ILE A 234 14.19 -3.63 1.47
CA ILE A 234 15.06 -3.47 0.29
C ILE A 234 14.25 -2.92 -0.89
N PHE A 235 13.06 -3.46 -1.16
CA PHE A 235 12.15 -2.95 -2.19
C PHE A 235 11.86 -1.46 -1.99
N THR A 236 11.52 -1.03 -0.77
CA THR A 236 11.21 0.36 -0.44
C THR A 236 12.40 1.29 -0.68
N VAL A 237 13.60 0.89 -0.22
CA VAL A 237 14.84 1.66 -0.42
C VAL A 237 15.21 1.74 -1.91
N ALA A 238 15.12 0.61 -2.64
CA ALA A 238 15.37 0.57 -4.07
C ALA A 238 14.39 1.44 -4.85
N ALA A 239 13.10 1.41 -4.52
CA ALA A 239 12.08 2.24 -5.12
C ALA A 239 12.34 3.74 -4.86
N PHE A 240 12.72 4.12 -3.63
CA PHE A 240 13.10 5.49 -3.31
C PHE A 240 14.33 5.96 -4.10
N ALA A 241 15.38 5.16 -4.14
CA ALA A 241 16.57 5.46 -4.92
C ALA A 241 16.26 5.58 -6.42
N GLY A 242 15.41 4.69 -6.94
CA GLY A 242 14.92 4.74 -8.33
C GLY A 242 14.14 6.00 -8.65
N ALA A 243 13.22 6.42 -7.77
CA ALA A 243 12.46 7.66 -7.91
C ALA A 243 13.37 8.90 -7.92
N LEU A 244 14.37 8.94 -7.01
CA LEU A 244 15.36 10.02 -6.99
C LEU A 244 16.24 10.03 -8.24
N ALA A 245 16.66 8.86 -8.72
CA ALA A 245 17.46 8.74 -9.95
C ALA A 245 16.65 9.19 -11.18
N ALA A 246 15.37 8.82 -11.27
CA ALA A 246 14.47 9.26 -12.32
C ALA A 246 14.35 10.80 -12.33
N LEU A 247 14.11 11.41 -11.15
CA LEU A 247 14.02 12.87 -11.01
C LEU A 247 15.32 13.63 -11.36
N ARG A 248 16.48 12.98 -11.25
CA ARG A 248 17.75 13.59 -11.66
C ARG A 248 17.93 13.64 -13.18
N ARG A 249 17.29 12.72 -13.91
CA ARG A 249 17.38 12.62 -15.38
C ARG A 249 16.34 13.47 -16.10
N ASP A 250 15.34 13.95 -15.41
CA ASP A 250 14.23 14.74 -15.97
C ASP A 250 14.56 16.24 -16.13
N LEU A 251 15.80 16.64 -15.86
CA LEU A 251 16.38 17.96 -16.10
C LEU A 251 17.27 17.94 -17.33
#